data_d418ae61d0f1e50673240849880addcf
#
_entry.id   d418ae61d0f1e50673240849880addcf
#
_cell.length_a   1.000
_cell.length_b   1.000
_cell.length_c   1.000
_cell.angle_alpha   90.00
_cell.angle_beta   90.00
_cell.angle_gamma   90.00
#
_symmetry.space_group_name_H-M   'P 1'
#
loop_
_entity.id
_entity.type
_entity.pdbx_description
1 polymer ?
#
loop_
_entity_poly.entity_id
_entity_poly.type
_entity_poly.pdbx_seq_one_letter_code
_entity_poly.pdbx_strand_id
1 'polypeptide(L)'
;MFARFGPRYRFYLSFTAMLGTMAMVLTATMINVAIPVIMGTFGVGQDIVHWLSTGFIAAMTVSMLVNDWSVRAFGERATYLGAMAIFTFGAVLGGLCNSIDTMIIARILQGLGAGMVQPLSMILMFQVFPVEQRGRAMGLFGVGIIVAPALGPTLGGVLLDLFNW
;
A
#
# COMPACT_ATOMS: atom_id res chain seq x y z
N MET A 1 -17.51 -20.02 8.91
CA MET A 1 -17.56 -19.21 7.68
C MET A 1 -16.89 -19.90 6.47
N PHE A 2 -15.79 -20.61 6.67
CA PHE A 2 -15.00 -21.24 5.58
C PHE A 2 -15.64 -22.44 4.86
N ALA A 3 -16.57 -23.15 5.49
CA ALA A 3 -17.27 -24.27 4.87
C ALA A 3 -18.24 -23.86 3.73
N ARG A 4 -18.58 -22.57 3.62
CA ARG A 4 -19.57 -22.07 2.63
C ARG A 4 -18.97 -21.69 1.28
N PHE A 5 -17.66 -21.43 1.17
CA PHE A 5 -17.11 -20.79 -0.03
C PHE A 5 -16.06 -21.60 -0.82
N GLY A 6 -15.74 -22.83 -0.38
CA GLY A 6 -14.88 -23.76 -1.12
C GLY A 6 -13.41 -23.30 -1.31
N PRO A 7 -12.54 -24.13 -1.92
CA PRO A 7 -11.11 -23.87 -2.07
C PRO A 7 -10.79 -22.65 -2.96
N ARG A 8 -11.67 -22.28 -3.88
CA ARG A 8 -11.51 -21.09 -4.74
C ARG A 8 -11.53 -19.78 -3.96
N TYR A 9 -12.31 -19.70 -2.87
CA TYR A 9 -12.36 -18.51 -2.02
C TYR A 9 -11.01 -18.19 -1.35
N ARG A 10 -10.29 -19.22 -0.92
CA ARG A 10 -8.94 -19.06 -0.34
C ARG A 10 -7.99 -18.43 -1.35
N PHE A 11 -8.04 -18.89 -2.59
CA PHE A 11 -7.19 -18.35 -3.65
C PHE A 11 -7.50 -16.87 -3.94
N TYR A 12 -8.77 -16.51 -4.13
CA TYR A 12 -9.15 -15.12 -4.41
C TYR A 12 -8.79 -14.18 -3.27
N LEU A 13 -9.04 -14.57 -2.02
CA LEU A 13 -8.73 -13.73 -0.87
C LEU A 13 -7.22 -13.54 -0.72
N SER A 14 -6.44 -14.60 -0.86
CA SER A 14 -4.98 -14.53 -0.81
C SER A 14 -4.41 -13.67 -1.93
N PHE A 15 -4.93 -13.84 -3.14
CA PHE A 15 -4.50 -13.07 -4.30
C PHE A 15 -4.82 -11.58 -4.14
N THR A 16 -6.02 -11.24 -3.66
CA THR A 16 -6.41 -9.85 -3.40
C THR A 16 -5.55 -9.21 -2.30
N ALA A 17 -5.31 -9.94 -1.20
CA ALA A 17 -4.47 -9.46 -0.11
C ALA A 17 -3.02 -9.24 -0.57
N MET A 18 -2.48 -10.15 -1.36
CA MET A 18 -1.13 -10.04 -1.92
C MET A 18 -1.02 -8.86 -2.90
N LEU A 19 -1.96 -8.72 -3.84
CA LEU A 19 -1.99 -7.59 -4.78
C LEU A 19 -2.11 -6.24 -4.06
N GLY A 20 -2.99 -6.15 -3.06
CA GLY A 20 -3.14 -4.93 -2.26
C GLY A 20 -1.83 -4.55 -1.57
N THR A 21 -1.18 -5.50 -0.91
CA THR A 21 0.11 -5.26 -0.24
C THR A 21 1.21 -4.91 -1.24
N MET A 22 1.30 -5.63 -2.36
CA MET A 22 2.28 -5.32 -3.42
C MET A 22 2.09 -3.91 -3.97
N ALA A 23 0.86 -3.49 -4.27
CA ALA A 23 0.57 -2.14 -4.78
C ALA A 23 1.04 -1.05 -3.80
N MET A 24 0.86 -1.26 -2.49
CA MET A 24 1.30 -0.32 -1.47
C MET A 24 2.82 -0.24 -1.37
N VAL A 25 3.50 -1.38 -1.39
CA VAL A 25 4.97 -1.43 -1.34
C VAL A 25 5.59 -0.85 -2.61
N LEU A 26 5.03 -1.14 -3.79
CA LEU A 26 5.42 -0.51 -5.05
C LEU A 26 5.31 1.00 -4.98
N THR A 27 4.15 1.51 -4.55
CA THR A 27 3.90 2.95 -4.42
C THR A 27 4.87 3.62 -3.46
N ALA A 28 5.26 2.96 -2.37
CA ALA A 28 6.23 3.46 -1.40
C ALA A 28 7.64 3.61 -2.00
N THR A 29 8.01 2.75 -2.94
CA THR A 29 9.36 2.73 -3.54
C THR A 29 9.48 3.52 -4.84
N MET A 30 8.41 3.57 -5.64
CA MET A 30 8.36 4.31 -6.91
C MET A 30 8.63 5.82 -6.72
N ILE A 31 8.16 6.40 -5.61
CA ILE A 31 8.31 7.84 -5.36
C ILE A 31 9.78 8.28 -5.35
N ASN A 32 10.68 7.42 -4.88
CA ASN A 32 12.10 7.75 -4.77
C ASN A 32 12.73 8.08 -6.13
N VAL A 33 12.24 7.45 -7.21
CA VAL A 33 12.67 7.75 -8.59
C VAL A 33 12.06 9.04 -9.10
N ALA A 34 10.85 9.38 -8.64
CA ALA A 34 10.14 10.59 -9.07
C ALA A 34 10.64 11.87 -8.36
N ILE A 35 11.36 11.77 -7.24
CA ILE A 35 11.84 12.92 -6.46
C ILE A 35 12.50 14.00 -7.32
N PRO A 36 13.51 13.69 -8.18
CA PRO A 36 14.18 14.73 -8.98
C PRO A 36 13.21 15.44 -9.95
N VAL A 37 12.30 14.69 -10.54
CA VAL A 37 11.30 15.24 -11.49
C VAL A 37 10.30 16.12 -10.74
N ILE A 38 9.84 15.72 -9.58
CA ILE A 38 8.94 16.49 -8.71
C ILE A 38 9.60 17.80 -8.27
N MET A 39 10.87 17.76 -7.86
CA MET A 39 11.64 18.95 -7.50
C MET A 39 11.70 19.95 -8.67
N GLY A 40 11.99 19.45 -9.87
CA GLY A 40 12.03 20.29 -11.07
C GLY A 40 10.68 20.87 -11.45
N THR A 41 9.61 20.08 -11.36
CA THR A 41 8.26 20.48 -11.77
C THR A 41 7.65 21.51 -10.81
N PHE A 42 7.80 21.32 -9.50
CA PHE A 42 7.23 22.21 -8.50
C PHE A 42 8.21 23.28 -8.00
N GLY A 43 9.46 23.28 -8.44
CA GLY A 43 10.47 24.25 -8.03
C GLY A 43 10.79 24.19 -6.53
N VAL A 44 10.72 23.02 -5.90
CA VAL A 44 10.89 22.83 -4.45
C VAL A 44 12.24 22.22 -4.10
N GLY A 45 12.76 22.53 -2.90
CA GLY A 45 13.99 21.96 -2.38
C GLY A 45 13.83 20.56 -1.81
N GLN A 46 14.97 19.94 -1.47
CA GLN A 46 14.99 18.60 -0.86
C GLN A 46 14.27 18.54 0.49
N ASP A 47 14.33 19.59 1.28
CA ASP A 47 13.65 19.75 2.56
C ASP A 47 12.14 19.54 2.47
N ILE A 48 11.51 20.07 1.40
CA ILE A 48 10.07 19.94 1.17
C ILE A 48 9.74 18.58 0.55
N VAL A 49 10.49 18.16 -0.47
CA VAL A 49 10.16 16.92 -1.18
C VAL A 49 10.30 15.67 -0.31
N HIS A 50 11.19 15.69 0.70
CA HIS A 50 11.32 14.59 1.65
C HIS A 50 10.04 14.31 2.47
N TRP A 51 9.14 15.30 2.61
CA TRP A 51 7.84 15.10 3.25
C TRP A 51 6.95 14.10 2.51
N LEU A 52 7.16 13.89 1.21
CA LEU A 52 6.45 12.86 0.43
C LEU A 52 6.68 11.45 0.96
N SER A 53 7.92 11.16 1.37
CA SER A 53 8.27 9.87 1.96
C SER A 53 8.04 9.84 3.47
N THR A 54 8.47 10.89 4.17
CA THR A 54 8.33 10.99 5.64
C THR A 54 6.86 11.02 6.06
N GLY A 55 6.03 11.83 5.40
CA GLY A 55 4.60 11.91 5.66
C GLY A 55 3.88 10.58 5.42
N PHE A 56 4.24 9.87 4.35
CA PHE A 56 3.73 8.53 4.05
C PHE A 56 4.09 7.53 5.15
N ILE A 57 5.38 7.44 5.55
CA ILE A 57 5.86 6.50 6.57
C ILE A 57 5.26 6.83 7.95
N ALA A 58 5.22 8.11 8.31
CA ALA A 58 4.62 8.55 9.58
C ALA A 58 3.14 8.17 9.67
N ALA A 59 2.37 8.49 8.63
CA ALA A 59 0.96 8.14 8.54
C ALA A 59 0.73 6.60 8.56
N MET A 60 1.55 5.84 7.85
CA MET A 60 1.56 4.39 7.86
C MET A 60 1.79 3.84 9.27
N THR A 61 2.77 4.37 10.00
CA THR A 61 3.08 3.93 11.36
C THR A 61 1.91 4.22 12.32
N VAL A 62 1.36 5.42 12.28
CA VAL A 62 0.18 5.79 13.10
C VAL A 62 -1.00 4.89 12.79
N SER A 63 -1.26 4.63 11.52
CA SER A 63 -2.36 3.78 11.07
C SER A 63 -2.21 2.32 11.53
N MET A 64 -0.98 1.79 11.57
CA MET A 64 -0.71 0.45 12.12
C MET A 64 -1.09 0.35 13.61
N LEU A 65 -0.87 1.39 14.40
CA LEU A 65 -1.24 1.39 15.82
C LEU A 65 -2.76 1.37 16.03
N VAL A 66 -3.51 2.01 15.14
CA VAL A 66 -4.98 2.08 15.22
C VAL A 66 -5.66 0.85 14.60
N ASN A 67 -4.90 0.00 13.90
CA ASN A 67 -5.44 -1.13 13.14
C ASN A 67 -6.24 -2.11 14.00
N ASP A 68 -5.73 -2.52 15.16
CA ASP A 68 -6.42 -3.48 16.05
C ASP A 68 -7.76 -2.91 16.56
N TRP A 69 -7.77 -1.64 16.94
CA TRP A 69 -9.01 -0.96 17.34
C TRP A 69 -10.01 -0.91 16.16
N SER A 70 -9.58 -0.56 14.97
CA SER A 70 -10.43 -0.49 13.78
C SER A 70 -11.04 -1.85 13.44
N VAL A 71 -10.27 -2.92 13.54
CA VAL A 71 -10.74 -4.28 13.29
C VAL A 71 -11.78 -4.71 14.33
N ARG A 72 -11.59 -4.36 15.60
CA ARG A 72 -12.58 -4.65 16.65
C ARG A 72 -13.86 -3.85 16.51
N ALA A 73 -13.77 -2.59 16.08
CA ALA A 73 -14.90 -1.70 15.94
C ALA A 73 -15.74 -1.98 14.69
N PHE A 74 -15.10 -2.19 13.54
CA PHE A 74 -15.76 -2.28 12.23
C PHE A 74 -15.68 -3.67 11.59
N GLY A 75 -14.85 -4.56 12.12
CA GLY A 75 -14.56 -5.87 11.55
C GLY A 75 -13.52 -5.83 10.42
N GLU A 76 -12.88 -6.98 10.16
CA GLU A 76 -11.76 -7.10 9.22
C GLU A 76 -12.11 -6.63 7.80
N ARG A 77 -13.29 -7.03 7.30
CA ARG A 77 -13.72 -6.70 5.93
C ARG A 77 -13.93 -5.21 5.73
N ALA A 78 -14.61 -4.54 6.67
CA ALA A 78 -14.89 -3.10 6.55
C ALA A 78 -13.60 -2.30 6.70
N THR A 79 -12.72 -2.68 7.63
CA THR A 79 -11.41 -2.05 7.83
C THR A 79 -10.53 -2.20 6.58
N TYR A 80 -10.47 -3.40 5.98
CA TYR A 80 -9.70 -3.63 4.76
C TYR A 80 -10.22 -2.80 3.58
N LEU A 81 -11.52 -2.81 3.33
CA LEU A 81 -12.13 -2.03 2.23
C LEU A 81 -11.99 -0.53 2.45
N GLY A 82 -12.16 -0.06 3.69
CA GLY A 82 -11.95 1.34 4.06
C GLY A 82 -10.51 1.79 3.85
N ALA A 83 -9.54 0.97 4.28
CA ALA A 83 -8.13 1.22 4.07
C ALA A 83 -7.75 1.28 2.57
N MET A 84 -8.28 0.33 1.77
CA MET A 84 -8.10 0.34 0.31
C MET A 84 -8.74 1.57 -0.34
N ALA A 85 -9.92 1.98 0.12
CA ALA A 85 -10.59 3.18 -0.39
C ALA A 85 -9.78 4.45 -0.10
N ILE A 86 -9.27 4.60 1.14
CA ILE A 86 -8.42 5.73 1.54
C ILE A 86 -7.13 5.74 0.70
N PHE A 87 -6.49 4.59 0.54
CA PHE A 87 -5.28 4.46 -0.28
C PHE A 87 -5.55 4.87 -1.75
N THR A 88 -6.62 4.35 -2.34
CA THR A 88 -6.99 4.64 -3.74
C THR A 88 -7.35 6.11 -3.91
N PHE A 89 -8.09 6.69 -2.96
CA PHE A 89 -8.42 8.12 -2.97
C PHE A 89 -7.15 8.97 -2.91
N GLY A 90 -6.21 8.63 -2.03
CA GLY A 90 -4.90 9.28 -1.98
C GLY A 90 -4.11 9.14 -3.30
N ALA A 91 -4.19 7.97 -3.96
CA ALA A 91 -3.53 7.76 -5.25
C ALA A 91 -4.12 8.64 -6.36
N VAL A 92 -5.46 8.73 -6.43
CA VAL A 92 -6.15 9.60 -7.39
C VAL A 92 -5.84 11.08 -7.12
N LEU A 93 -5.90 11.48 -5.84
CA LEU A 93 -5.57 12.86 -5.44
C LEU A 93 -4.13 13.23 -5.81
N GLY A 94 -3.18 12.32 -5.59
CA GLY A 94 -1.77 12.51 -5.97
C GLY A 94 -1.56 12.59 -7.47
N GLY A 95 -2.31 11.83 -8.27
CA GLY A 95 -2.24 11.88 -9.74
C GLY A 95 -2.90 13.11 -10.36
N LEU A 96 -3.77 13.81 -9.63
CA LEU A 96 -4.47 15.01 -10.08
C LEU A 96 -3.97 16.30 -9.41
N CYS A 97 -2.90 16.21 -8.61
CA CYS A 97 -2.42 17.36 -7.85
C CYS A 97 -1.69 18.39 -8.73
N ASN A 98 -1.95 19.67 -8.42
CA ASN A 98 -1.29 20.81 -9.06
C ASN A 98 -0.35 21.56 -8.09
N SER A 99 -0.20 21.07 -6.86
CA SER A 99 0.68 21.67 -5.86
C SER A 99 1.38 20.60 -5.01
N ILE A 100 2.57 20.93 -4.52
CA ILE A 100 3.35 20.03 -3.67
C ILE A 100 2.61 19.71 -2.36
N ASP A 101 1.88 20.67 -1.79
CA ASP A 101 1.12 20.47 -0.54
C ASP A 101 0.01 19.43 -0.73
N THR A 102 -0.72 19.51 -1.85
CA THR A 102 -1.75 18.52 -2.19
C THR A 102 -1.13 17.14 -2.38
N MET A 103 0.06 17.07 -2.97
CA MET A 103 0.79 15.82 -3.13
C MET A 103 1.22 15.24 -1.78
N ILE A 104 1.71 16.07 -0.84
CA ILE A 104 2.05 15.60 0.51
C ILE A 104 0.82 15.06 1.23
N ILE A 105 -0.33 15.76 1.14
CA ILE A 105 -1.60 15.28 1.71
C ILE A 105 -2.01 13.94 1.09
N ALA A 106 -1.92 13.82 -0.22
CA ALA A 106 -2.19 12.57 -0.93
C ALA A 106 -1.31 11.41 -0.43
N ARG A 107 -0.03 11.66 -0.19
CA ARG A 107 0.92 10.70 0.38
C ARG A 107 0.58 10.30 1.81
N ILE A 108 0.16 11.23 2.64
CA ILE A 108 -0.33 10.96 3.99
C ILE A 108 -1.54 10.03 3.94
N LEU A 109 -2.51 10.32 3.08
CA LEU A 109 -3.70 9.45 2.89
C LEU A 109 -3.32 8.06 2.40
N GLN A 110 -2.41 7.94 1.44
CA GLN A 110 -1.88 6.65 0.99
C GLN A 110 -1.21 5.90 2.14
N GLY A 111 -0.42 6.58 2.98
CA GLY A 111 0.22 6.00 4.16
C GLY A 111 -0.80 5.45 5.16
N LEU A 112 -1.86 6.21 5.46
CA LEU A 112 -2.95 5.76 6.35
C LEU A 112 -3.60 4.47 5.85
N GLY A 113 -3.89 4.36 4.56
CA GLY A 113 -4.41 3.13 3.97
C GLY A 113 -3.42 1.98 4.02
N ALA A 114 -2.16 2.22 3.64
CA ALA A 114 -1.12 1.21 3.58
C ALA A 114 -0.83 0.56 4.95
N GLY A 115 -0.79 1.36 6.02
CA GLY A 115 -0.50 0.88 7.37
C GLY A 115 -1.56 -0.08 7.93
N MET A 116 -2.80 0.01 7.46
CA MET A 116 -3.86 -0.93 7.86
C MET A 116 -3.85 -2.22 7.02
N VAL A 117 -3.59 -2.12 5.74
CA VAL A 117 -3.71 -3.27 4.82
C VAL A 117 -2.65 -4.34 5.06
N GLN A 118 -1.41 -3.95 5.35
CA GLN A 118 -0.32 -4.91 5.50
C GLN A 118 -0.55 -5.90 6.65
N PRO A 119 -0.81 -5.48 7.92
CA PRO A 119 -1.09 -6.40 9.00
C PRO A 119 -2.39 -7.18 8.80
N LEU A 120 -3.43 -6.56 8.22
CA LEU A 120 -4.68 -7.24 7.90
C LEU A 120 -4.49 -8.36 6.87
N SER A 121 -3.71 -8.12 5.84
CA SER A 121 -3.38 -9.14 4.83
C SER A 121 -2.71 -10.36 5.46
N MET A 122 -1.81 -10.14 6.41
CA MET A 122 -1.14 -11.20 7.15
C MET A 122 -2.13 -12.00 8.03
N ILE A 123 -3.02 -11.31 8.75
CA ILE A 123 -4.07 -11.94 9.57
C ILE A 123 -5.00 -12.79 8.68
N LEU A 124 -5.46 -12.25 7.57
CA LEU A 124 -6.31 -12.96 6.61
C LEU A 124 -5.64 -14.22 6.06
N MET A 125 -4.33 -14.16 5.76
CA MET A 125 -3.57 -15.35 5.35
C MET A 125 -3.57 -16.43 6.44
N PHE A 126 -3.34 -16.07 7.70
CA PHE A 126 -3.36 -17.03 8.80
C PHE A 126 -4.73 -17.64 9.05
N GLN A 127 -5.81 -16.92 8.78
CA GLN A 127 -7.18 -17.42 8.97
C GLN A 127 -7.62 -18.36 7.85
N VAL A 128 -7.17 -18.11 6.63
CA VAL A 128 -7.62 -18.85 5.43
C VAL A 128 -6.89 -20.18 5.26
N PHE A 129 -5.62 -20.24 5.67
CA PHE A 129 -4.81 -21.46 5.50
C PHE A 129 -4.76 -22.30 6.79
N PRO A 130 -4.92 -23.65 6.67
CA PRO A 130 -4.67 -24.57 7.76
C PRO A 130 -3.21 -24.48 8.21
N VAL A 131 -2.97 -24.89 9.45
CA VAL A 131 -1.65 -24.73 10.11
C VAL A 131 -0.51 -25.31 9.26
N GLU A 132 -0.75 -26.47 8.63
CA GLU A 132 0.23 -27.20 7.81
C GLU A 132 0.63 -26.44 6.53
N GLN A 133 -0.23 -25.57 6.03
CA GLN A 133 -0.02 -24.82 4.79
C GLN A 133 0.37 -23.35 5.02
N ARG A 134 0.32 -22.87 6.26
CA ARG A 134 0.64 -21.47 6.59
C ARG A 134 2.05 -21.07 6.19
N GLY A 135 3.03 -21.93 6.41
CA GLY A 135 4.43 -21.67 6.04
C GLY A 135 4.58 -21.42 4.53
N ARG A 136 3.93 -22.25 3.70
CA ARG A 136 3.97 -22.09 2.24
C ARG A 136 3.23 -20.83 1.78
N ALA A 137 2.09 -20.53 2.36
CA ALA A 137 1.31 -19.33 2.05
C ALA A 137 2.07 -18.06 2.43
N MET A 138 2.69 -18.03 3.62
CA MET A 138 3.51 -16.91 4.08
C MET A 138 4.80 -16.75 3.28
N GLY A 139 5.42 -17.86 2.85
CA GLY A 139 6.56 -17.81 1.95
C GLY A 139 6.21 -17.16 0.60
N LEU A 140 5.08 -17.54 0.00
CA LEU A 140 4.60 -16.93 -1.26
C LEU A 140 4.26 -15.44 -1.07
N PHE A 141 3.60 -15.09 0.02
CA PHE A 141 3.30 -13.70 0.37
C PHE A 141 4.57 -12.88 0.58
N GLY A 142 5.58 -13.45 1.28
CA GLY A 142 6.88 -12.83 1.49
C GLY A 142 7.64 -12.56 0.20
N VAL A 143 7.62 -13.51 -0.76
CA VAL A 143 8.20 -13.30 -2.10
C VAL A 143 7.55 -12.09 -2.79
N GLY A 144 6.23 -11.96 -2.74
CA GLY A 144 5.54 -10.80 -3.30
C GLY A 144 5.99 -9.47 -2.69
N ILE A 145 6.15 -9.43 -1.36
CA ILE A 145 6.61 -8.23 -0.65
C ILE A 145 8.07 -7.88 -1.00
N ILE A 146 8.94 -8.88 -1.17
CA ILE A 146 10.36 -8.66 -1.50
C ILE A 146 10.53 -8.22 -2.96
N VAL A 147 9.74 -8.79 -3.87
CA VAL A 147 9.80 -8.46 -5.30
C VAL A 147 9.25 -7.05 -5.58
N ALA A 148 8.25 -6.60 -4.83
CA ALA A 148 7.64 -5.28 -5.04
C ALA A 148 8.64 -4.11 -4.93
N PRO A 149 9.52 -3.99 -3.91
CA PRO A 149 10.53 -2.93 -3.86
C PRO A 149 11.55 -2.99 -5.01
N ALA A 150 11.88 -4.18 -5.48
CA ALA A 150 12.80 -4.36 -6.60
C ALA A 150 12.19 -3.87 -7.93
N LEU A 151 10.89 -4.07 -8.12
CA LEU A 151 10.15 -3.62 -9.30
C LEU A 151 9.79 -2.14 -9.23
N GLY A 152 9.64 -1.55 -8.03
CA GLY A 152 9.18 -0.18 -7.85
C GLY A 152 9.98 0.85 -8.63
N PRO A 153 11.31 0.93 -8.46
CA PRO A 153 12.13 1.88 -9.21
C PRO A 153 12.07 1.69 -10.72
N THR A 154 12.08 0.44 -11.19
CA THR A 154 12.00 0.13 -12.64
C THR A 154 10.67 0.57 -13.22
N LEU A 155 9.56 0.21 -12.58
CA LEU A 155 8.22 0.63 -13.01
C LEU A 155 8.04 2.14 -12.89
N GLY A 156 8.55 2.75 -11.83
CA GLY A 156 8.53 4.20 -11.65
C GLY A 156 9.27 4.93 -12.76
N GLY A 157 10.47 4.48 -13.15
CA GLY A 157 11.23 5.05 -14.26
C GLY A 157 10.48 4.94 -15.59
N VAL A 158 9.99 3.73 -15.91
CA VAL A 158 9.23 3.52 -17.17
C VAL A 158 7.96 4.39 -17.24
N LEU A 159 7.24 4.53 -16.12
CA LEU A 159 6.04 5.36 -16.08
C LEU A 159 6.35 6.84 -16.26
N LEU A 160 7.45 7.33 -15.67
CA LEU A 160 7.90 8.71 -15.86
C LEU A 160 8.31 8.98 -17.30
N ASP A 161 8.96 8.03 -17.97
CA ASP A 161 9.37 8.15 -19.36
C ASP A 161 8.18 8.16 -20.33
N LEU A 162 7.12 7.38 -20.03
CA LEU A 162 5.97 7.22 -20.93
C LEU A 162 4.88 8.27 -20.73
N PHE A 163 4.62 8.70 -19.49
CA PHE A 163 3.43 9.49 -19.17
C PHE A 163 3.73 10.91 -18.74
N ASN A 164 4.99 11.27 -18.60
CA ASN A 164 5.36 12.52 -17.94
C ASN A 164 4.77 12.61 -16.52
N TRP A 165 5.46 13.28 -15.63
CA TRP A 165 4.89 13.48 -14.28
C TRP A 165 3.68 14.41 -14.38
#